data_78021214783114a17461eca58888aa84
#
_entry.id   78021214783114a17461eca58888aa84
#
_cell.length_a   1.000
_cell.length_b   1.000
_cell.length_c   1.000
_cell.angle_alpha   90.00
_cell.angle_beta   90.00
_cell.angle_gamma   90.00
#
_symmetry.space_group_name_H-M   'P 1'
#
loop_
_entity.id
_entity.type
_entity.pdbx_description
1 polymer ?
#
loop_
_entity_poly.entity_id
_entity_poly.type
_entity_poly.pdbx_seq_one_letter_code
_entity_poly.pdbx_strand_id
1 'polypeptide(L)'
;MPNHCHNRVTFYSDDTTAIQPLHSIFSKGLDNDDETDPVGYFSVFGHFVPEPDWKNIPLAESDLKEYSFSSARGEVGELPVYSDDKMKGLHFASTGHQDDRWYNWRVHNWGTKWDCYSMEMDDTDMPHGFEVTFETAWSPPEEVCTAIREQFDDLSISWFYDEPGCEVAGYL
;
A
#
# COMPACT_ATOMS: atom_id res chain seq x y z
N MET A 1 8.87 -1.01 -15.47
CA MET A 1 7.46 -0.98 -14.99
C MET A 1 7.29 -2.20 -14.11
N PRO A 2 6.57 -2.12 -13.00
CA PRO A 2 6.26 -3.33 -12.24
C PRO A 2 5.30 -4.22 -13.05
N ASN A 3 5.32 -5.52 -12.79
CA ASN A 3 4.23 -6.38 -13.18
C ASN A 3 2.99 -5.98 -12.36
N HIS A 4 1.82 -6.11 -12.95
CA HIS A 4 0.55 -5.84 -12.30
C HIS A 4 -0.03 -7.16 -11.79
N CYS A 5 -0.35 -7.20 -10.51
CA CYS A 5 -1.09 -8.28 -9.91
C CYS A 5 -2.55 -7.82 -9.78
N HIS A 6 -3.44 -8.48 -10.51
CA HIS A 6 -4.88 -8.20 -10.48
C HIS A 6 -5.50 -8.87 -9.27
N ASN A 7 -6.27 -8.12 -8.51
CA ASN A 7 -6.98 -8.61 -7.34
C ASN A 7 -8.48 -8.45 -7.54
N ARG A 8 -9.25 -9.46 -7.17
CA ARG A 8 -10.71 -9.45 -7.13
C ARG A 8 -11.17 -9.97 -5.78
N VAL A 9 -11.86 -9.14 -5.05
CA VAL A 9 -12.29 -9.43 -3.69
C VAL A 9 -13.79 -9.30 -3.59
N THR A 10 -14.46 -10.37 -3.16
CA THR A 10 -15.89 -10.37 -2.89
C THR A 10 -16.09 -10.43 -1.38
N PHE A 11 -16.84 -9.48 -0.86
CA PHE A 11 -17.26 -9.39 0.54
C PHE A 11 -18.73 -9.72 0.64
N TYR A 12 -19.09 -10.57 1.59
CA TYR A 12 -20.47 -10.98 1.81
C TYR A 12 -20.78 -11.15 3.31
N SER A 13 -22.00 -10.78 3.71
CA SER A 13 -22.58 -11.07 5.03
C SER A 13 -24.09 -11.16 4.96
N ASP A 14 -24.67 -12.05 5.76
CA ASP A 14 -26.12 -12.07 5.98
C ASP A 14 -26.61 -10.81 6.69
N ASP A 15 -25.76 -10.16 7.52
CA ASP A 15 -26.00 -8.87 8.11
C ASP A 15 -25.43 -7.74 7.23
N THR A 16 -26.29 -7.08 6.49
CA THR A 16 -25.91 -5.97 5.59
C THR A 16 -25.29 -4.78 6.35
N THR A 17 -25.52 -4.65 7.65
CA THR A 17 -24.92 -3.56 8.44
C THR A 17 -23.46 -3.82 8.77
N ALA A 18 -23.04 -5.08 8.83
CA ALA A 18 -21.66 -5.47 9.08
C ALA A 18 -20.71 -5.12 7.90
N ILE A 19 -21.23 -5.03 6.68
CA ILE A 19 -20.45 -4.71 5.46
C ILE A 19 -20.20 -3.20 5.32
N GLN A 20 -21.09 -2.35 5.84
CA GLN A 20 -21.07 -0.91 5.60
C GLN A 20 -19.74 -0.20 5.95
N PRO A 21 -19.06 -0.53 7.07
CA PRO A 21 -17.77 0.08 7.37
C PRO A 21 -16.72 -0.23 6.29
N LEU A 22 -16.67 -1.49 5.84
CA LEU A 22 -15.71 -1.94 4.83
C LEU A 22 -16.01 -1.32 3.46
N HIS A 23 -17.28 -1.31 3.06
CA HIS A 23 -17.73 -0.61 1.85
C HIS A 23 -17.32 0.87 1.85
N SER A 24 -17.52 1.56 2.98
CA SER A 24 -17.12 2.97 3.12
C SER A 24 -15.61 3.20 2.98
N ILE A 25 -14.78 2.26 3.46
CA ILE A 25 -13.32 2.35 3.33
C ILE A 25 -12.91 2.25 1.86
N PHE A 26 -13.40 1.25 1.15
CA PHE A 26 -13.09 1.07 -0.28
C PHE A 26 -13.66 2.21 -1.13
N SER A 27 -14.88 2.69 -0.83
CA SER A 27 -15.46 3.85 -1.52
C SER A 27 -14.57 5.10 -1.44
N LYS A 28 -13.95 5.36 -0.28
CA LYS A 28 -13.00 6.48 -0.14
C LYS A 28 -11.74 6.28 -0.99
N GLY A 29 -11.33 5.05 -1.20
CA GLY A 29 -10.19 4.73 -2.06
C GLY A 29 -10.48 4.98 -3.55
N LEU A 30 -11.74 4.86 -4.00
CA LEU A 30 -12.15 5.20 -5.36
C LEU A 30 -11.95 6.69 -5.67
N ASP A 31 -12.14 7.55 -4.67
CA ASP A 31 -12.00 9.01 -4.83
C ASP A 31 -10.54 9.45 -5.07
N ASN A 32 -9.56 8.54 -4.85
CA ASN A 32 -8.14 8.84 -5.10
C ASN A 32 -7.80 9.13 -6.56
N ASP A 33 -8.63 8.68 -7.50
CA ASP A 33 -8.44 8.93 -8.94
C ASP A 33 -8.94 10.32 -9.37
N ASP A 34 -9.61 11.05 -8.48
CA ASP A 34 -10.04 12.42 -8.73
C ASP A 34 -8.95 13.44 -8.37
N GLU A 35 -8.13 13.84 -9.35
CA GLU A 35 -7.08 14.85 -9.19
C GLU A 35 -7.62 16.21 -8.70
N THR A 36 -8.93 16.40 -8.67
CA THR A 36 -9.58 17.65 -8.26
C THR A 36 -9.98 17.66 -6.78
N ASP A 37 -9.87 16.51 -6.08
CA ASP A 37 -10.26 16.42 -4.67
C ASP A 37 -9.19 17.06 -3.76
N PRO A 38 -9.52 18.13 -3.02
CA PRO A 38 -8.62 18.78 -2.08
C PRO A 38 -8.39 17.97 -0.78
N VAL A 39 -9.09 16.86 -0.57
CA VAL A 39 -9.02 16.07 0.68
C VAL A 39 -7.74 15.24 0.77
N GLY A 40 -7.06 15.00 -0.36
CA GLY A 40 -5.81 14.26 -0.42
C GLY A 40 -5.98 12.76 -0.54
N TYR A 41 -4.88 12.08 -0.80
CA TYR A 41 -4.84 10.63 -1.01
C TYR A 41 -5.25 9.85 0.23
N PHE A 42 -6.25 8.97 0.10
CA PHE A 42 -6.66 8.02 1.13
C PHE A 42 -5.99 6.66 0.90
N SER A 43 -5.13 6.25 1.83
CA SER A 43 -4.48 4.95 1.77
C SER A 43 -5.44 3.85 2.25
N VAL A 44 -5.88 2.99 1.35
CA VAL A 44 -6.75 1.85 1.69
C VAL A 44 -5.99 0.83 2.52
N PHE A 45 -4.80 0.43 2.09
CA PHE A 45 -3.98 -0.52 2.84
C PHE A 45 -3.47 0.07 4.14
N GLY A 46 -3.10 1.35 4.13
CA GLY A 46 -2.69 2.08 5.33
C GLY A 46 -3.81 2.25 6.36
N HIS A 47 -5.07 2.13 5.96
CA HIS A 47 -6.19 2.09 6.90
C HIS A 47 -6.19 0.80 7.73
N PHE A 48 -5.91 -0.36 7.11
CA PHE A 48 -5.91 -1.66 7.79
C PHE A 48 -4.57 -1.96 8.48
N VAL A 49 -3.46 -1.59 7.82
CA VAL A 49 -2.09 -1.79 8.32
C VAL A 49 -1.35 -0.45 8.22
N PRO A 50 -1.47 0.41 9.27
CA PRO A 50 -0.93 1.77 9.26
C PRO A 50 0.59 1.80 9.09
N GLU A 51 1.04 2.56 8.10
CA GLU A 51 2.46 2.81 7.86
C GLU A 51 3.01 3.80 8.90
N PRO A 52 4.24 3.58 9.41
CA PRO A 52 4.90 4.54 10.26
C PRO A 52 5.07 5.91 9.59
N ASP A 53 4.96 6.97 10.36
CA ASP A 53 5.32 8.31 9.87
C ASP A 53 6.84 8.47 9.78
N TRP A 54 7.39 8.03 8.66
CA TRP A 54 8.83 8.07 8.40
C TRP A 54 9.43 9.45 8.53
N LYS A 55 8.65 10.51 8.31
CA LYS A 55 9.10 11.90 8.44
C LYS A 55 9.46 12.26 9.87
N ASN A 56 8.90 11.55 10.84
CA ASN A 56 9.14 11.77 12.26
C ASN A 56 10.03 10.70 12.91
N ILE A 57 10.48 9.69 12.15
CA ILE A 57 11.38 8.64 12.63
C ILE A 57 12.78 8.91 12.06
N PRO A 58 13.77 9.29 12.89
CA PRO A 58 15.13 9.52 12.43
C PRO A 58 15.75 8.22 11.89
N LEU A 59 16.62 8.35 10.88
CA LEU A 59 17.46 7.26 10.42
C LEU A 59 18.49 6.88 11.52
N ALA A 60 18.75 5.59 11.70
CA ALA A 60 19.80 5.16 12.57
C ALA A 60 21.18 5.52 11.98
N GLU A 61 22.18 5.82 12.83
CA GLU A 61 23.53 6.12 12.35
C GLU A 61 24.14 4.97 11.53
N SER A 62 23.76 3.71 11.83
CA SER A 62 24.17 2.55 11.05
C SER A 62 23.67 2.62 9.61
N ASP A 63 22.44 3.07 9.43
CA ASP A 63 21.79 3.16 8.12
C ASP A 63 22.42 4.26 7.27
N LEU A 64 22.87 5.35 7.89
CA LEU A 64 23.58 6.45 7.22
C LEU A 64 24.96 6.05 6.67
N LYS A 65 25.60 5.03 7.21
CA LYS A 65 26.92 4.57 6.78
C LYS A 65 26.88 3.63 5.58
N GLU A 66 25.75 2.98 5.35
CA GLU A 66 25.59 2.03 4.25
C GLU A 66 25.17 2.71 2.93
N TYR A 67 24.64 3.92 3.00
CA TYR A 67 24.24 4.66 1.81
C TYR A 67 25.38 5.47 1.20
N SER A 68 26.24 4.78 0.46
CA SER A 68 27.05 5.45 -0.57
C SER A 68 26.16 5.70 -1.77
N PHE A 69 26.00 6.95 -2.20
CA PHE A 69 25.24 7.23 -3.40
C PHE A 69 26.14 7.31 -4.63
N SER A 70 25.60 6.86 -5.74
CA SER A 70 26.16 7.10 -7.06
C SER A 70 25.23 8.11 -7.75
N SER A 71 25.73 9.29 -8.02
CA SER A 71 24.99 10.25 -8.84
C SER A 71 24.85 9.73 -10.27
N ALA A 72 23.86 10.23 -11.01
CA ALA A 72 23.70 9.94 -12.44
C ALA A 72 24.93 10.30 -13.27
N ARG A 73 25.90 11.01 -12.68
CA ARG A 73 27.21 11.37 -13.29
C ARG A 73 28.35 10.48 -12.84
N GLY A 74 28.07 9.41 -12.09
CA GLY A 74 29.08 8.48 -11.60
C GLY A 74 29.90 8.99 -10.40
N GLU A 75 29.50 10.08 -9.78
CA GLU A 75 30.13 10.56 -8.55
C GLU A 75 29.66 9.71 -7.38
N VAL A 76 30.59 9.20 -6.58
CA VAL A 76 30.32 8.48 -5.34
C VAL A 76 30.61 9.45 -4.19
N GLY A 77 29.63 9.67 -3.33
CA GLY A 77 29.75 10.54 -2.17
C GLY A 77 29.20 9.90 -0.91
N GLU A 78 29.65 10.40 0.23
CA GLU A 78 29.05 10.07 1.52
C GLU A 78 27.78 10.91 1.69
N LEU A 79 26.78 10.31 2.34
CA LEU A 79 25.56 11.05 2.70
C LEU A 79 25.94 12.19 3.65
N PRO A 80 25.41 13.39 3.43
CA PRO A 80 25.69 14.51 4.34
C PRO A 80 25.14 14.18 5.74
N VAL A 81 25.94 14.44 6.76
CA VAL A 81 25.51 14.35 8.16
C VAL A 81 24.56 15.51 8.42
N TYR A 82 23.30 15.21 8.65
CA TYR A 82 22.30 16.21 9.04
C TYR A 82 22.23 16.34 10.57
N SER A 83 21.89 17.54 11.05
CA SER A 83 21.47 17.71 12.44
C SER A 83 20.19 16.92 12.72
N ASP A 84 19.97 16.54 13.97
CA ASP A 84 18.83 15.71 14.40
C ASP A 84 17.47 16.13 13.82
N ASP A 85 17.23 17.44 13.67
CA ASP A 85 16.01 17.96 13.07
C ASP A 85 15.90 17.72 11.56
N LYS A 86 17.02 17.54 10.87
CA LYS A 86 17.07 17.28 9.43
C LYS A 86 17.12 15.79 9.12
N MET A 87 17.46 14.96 10.12
CA MET A 87 17.39 13.51 10.02
C MET A 87 15.97 12.97 10.24
N LYS A 88 15.06 13.83 10.66
CA LYS A 88 13.63 13.51 10.67
C LYS A 88 13.11 13.52 9.25
N GLY A 89 12.93 12.33 8.72
CA GLY A 89 12.28 12.11 7.43
C GLY A 89 13.07 12.62 6.27
N LEU A 90 13.63 11.73 5.60
CA LEU A 90 13.54 11.56 4.22
C LEU A 90 14.10 12.48 3.21
N HIS A 91 14.90 13.46 3.42
CA HIS A 91 15.27 14.32 2.32
C HIS A 91 16.73 14.32 1.96
N PHE A 92 17.08 13.34 1.19
CA PHE A 92 18.25 13.40 0.32
C PHE A 92 17.90 13.99 -1.06
N ALA A 93 16.81 14.77 -1.16
CA ALA A 93 16.35 15.34 -2.43
C ALA A 93 17.45 16.15 -3.15
N SER A 94 18.34 16.80 -2.40
CA SER A 94 19.51 17.50 -2.96
C SER A 94 20.61 16.56 -3.45
N THR A 95 20.61 15.29 -3.02
CA THR A 95 21.59 14.27 -3.39
C THR A 95 21.00 13.22 -4.32
N GLY A 96 19.70 13.28 -4.63
CA GLY A 96 18.98 12.31 -5.44
C GLY A 96 18.64 11.01 -4.71
N HIS A 97 18.90 10.91 -3.41
CA HIS A 97 18.47 9.77 -2.58
C HIS A 97 17.14 10.07 -1.90
N GLN A 98 16.33 9.03 -1.84
CA GLN A 98 15.10 9.02 -1.05
C GLN A 98 15.25 7.97 0.04
N ASP A 99 14.65 8.21 1.19
CA ASP A 99 14.46 7.18 2.20
C ASP A 99 13.57 6.07 1.62
N ASP A 100 14.08 4.89 1.55
CA ASP A 100 13.41 3.72 1.01
C ASP A 100 12.91 2.74 2.10
N ARG A 101 12.98 3.15 3.38
CA ARG A 101 12.46 2.35 4.51
C ARG A 101 11.01 1.95 4.30
N TRP A 102 10.20 2.86 3.71
CA TRP A 102 8.82 2.61 3.34
C TRP A 102 8.68 1.39 2.41
N TYR A 103 9.64 1.20 1.49
CA TYR A 103 9.59 0.11 0.52
C TYR A 103 9.68 -1.25 1.21
N ASN A 104 10.72 -1.47 2.00
CA ASN A 104 10.90 -2.73 2.72
C ASN A 104 9.78 -2.97 3.73
N TRP A 105 9.32 -1.90 4.39
CA TRP A 105 8.23 -1.97 5.34
C TRP A 105 6.92 -2.41 4.65
N ARG A 106 6.54 -1.80 3.53
CA ARG A 106 5.32 -2.15 2.79
C ARG A 106 5.38 -3.56 2.23
N VAL A 107 6.49 -3.96 1.62
CA VAL A 107 6.67 -5.33 1.13
C VAL A 107 6.50 -6.35 2.26
N HIS A 108 6.97 -6.04 3.48
CA HIS A 108 6.87 -6.93 4.62
C HIS A 108 5.50 -6.89 5.31
N ASN A 109 4.84 -5.73 5.38
CA ASN A 109 3.61 -5.55 6.16
C ASN A 109 2.34 -5.44 5.31
N TRP A 110 2.45 -5.19 4.02
CA TRP A 110 1.33 -5.22 3.08
C TRP A 110 1.39 -6.40 2.11
N GLY A 111 2.59 -6.99 1.90
CA GLY A 111 2.85 -8.00 0.88
C GLY A 111 3.15 -7.40 -0.50
N THR A 112 3.02 -6.10 -0.67
CA THR A 112 3.26 -5.35 -1.92
C THR A 112 3.84 -3.98 -1.61
N LYS A 113 4.55 -3.38 -2.58
CA LYS A 113 5.25 -2.10 -2.35
C LYS A 113 4.36 -0.86 -2.42
N TRP A 114 3.23 -0.92 -3.14
CA TRP A 114 2.30 0.18 -3.32
C TRP A 114 0.93 -0.15 -2.76
N ASP A 115 0.15 0.88 -2.46
CA ASP A 115 -1.27 0.73 -2.19
C ASP A 115 -2.01 0.23 -3.43
N CYS A 116 -3.26 -0.17 -3.29
CA CYS A 116 -4.10 -0.53 -4.42
C CYS A 116 -4.29 0.66 -5.37
N TYR A 117 -4.36 0.37 -6.65
CA TYR A 117 -4.61 1.34 -7.72
C TYR A 117 -5.50 0.72 -8.79
N SER A 118 -5.99 1.51 -9.74
CA SER A 118 -6.96 1.07 -10.76
C SER A 118 -8.15 0.34 -10.11
N MET A 119 -8.70 0.96 -9.07
CA MET A 119 -9.73 0.31 -8.26
C MET A 119 -11.12 0.55 -8.85
N GLU A 120 -11.92 -0.52 -8.91
CA GLU A 120 -13.33 -0.48 -9.28
C GLU A 120 -14.14 -1.23 -8.21
N MET A 121 -15.37 -0.79 -7.98
CA MET A 121 -16.29 -1.42 -7.03
C MET A 121 -17.64 -1.67 -7.69
N ASP A 122 -18.20 -2.86 -7.48
CA ASP A 122 -19.52 -3.25 -7.95
C ASP A 122 -20.38 -3.76 -6.78
N ASP A 123 -21.50 -3.11 -6.55
CA ASP A 123 -22.49 -3.47 -5.53
C ASP A 123 -23.90 -3.66 -6.14
N THR A 124 -24.04 -3.51 -7.48
CA THR A 124 -25.33 -3.37 -8.19
C THR A 124 -26.23 -4.59 -8.07
N ASP A 125 -25.68 -5.79 -8.07
CA ASP A 125 -26.47 -7.03 -8.02
C ASP A 125 -26.22 -7.85 -6.74
N MET A 126 -25.62 -7.24 -5.71
CA MET A 126 -25.23 -7.90 -4.47
C MET A 126 -25.93 -7.30 -3.24
N PRO A 127 -27.17 -7.70 -2.91
CA PRO A 127 -27.92 -7.11 -1.78
C PRO A 127 -27.25 -7.36 -0.41
N HIS A 128 -26.36 -8.34 -0.33
CA HIS A 128 -25.65 -8.75 0.89
C HIS A 128 -24.13 -8.65 0.79
N GLY A 129 -23.61 -7.94 -0.23
CA GLY A 129 -22.17 -7.88 -0.47
C GLY A 129 -21.79 -6.81 -1.46
N PHE A 130 -20.51 -6.78 -1.79
CA PHE A 130 -19.93 -6.00 -2.90
C PHE A 130 -18.64 -6.67 -3.37
N GLU A 131 -18.25 -6.37 -4.58
CA GLU A 131 -16.99 -6.80 -5.17
C GLU A 131 -16.10 -5.58 -5.40
N VAL A 132 -14.81 -5.74 -5.15
CA VAL A 132 -13.78 -4.76 -5.48
C VAL A 132 -12.73 -5.43 -6.34
N THR A 133 -12.39 -4.79 -7.44
CA THR A 133 -11.22 -5.14 -8.25
C THR A 133 -10.19 -4.03 -8.16
N PHE A 134 -8.92 -4.38 -8.11
CA PHE A 134 -7.81 -3.44 -8.08
C PHE A 134 -6.50 -4.11 -8.49
N GLU A 135 -5.50 -3.30 -8.73
CA GLU A 135 -4.16 -3.77 -9.04
C GLU A 135 -3.20 -3.48 -7.88
N THR A 136 -2.21 -4.37 -7.74
CA THR A 136 -1.06 -4.21 -6.86
C THR A 136 0.24 -4.47 -7.62
N ALA A 137 1.36 -4.04 -7.05
CA ALA A 137 2.64 -4.17 -7.71
C ALA A 137 3.33 -5.49 -7.35
N TRP A 138 3.49 -6.39 -8.32
CA TRP A 138 4.21 -7.66 -8.27
C TRP A 138 3.52 -8.81 -7.56
N SER A 139 2.83 -8.57 -6.46
CA SER A 139 2.30 -9.59 -5.55
C SER A 139 0.96 -9.15 -4.95
N PRO A 140 0.10 -10.09 -4.54
CA PRO A 140 -1.11 -9.76 -3.80
C PRO A 140 -0.75 -9.27 -2.39
N PRO A 141 -1.62 -8.48 -1.74
CA PRO A 141 -1.39 -7.92 -0.42
C PRO A 141 -1.84 -8.90 0.69
N GLU A 142 -1.08 -9.97 0.92
CA GLU A 142 -1.44 -11.06 1.83
C GLU A 142 -1.66 -10.60 3.28
N GLU A 143 -0.80 -9.73 3.80
CA GLU A 143 -0.88 -9.22 5.16
C GLU A 143 -2.07 -8.28 5.35
N VAL A 144 -2.40 -7.49 4.32
CA VAL A 144 -3.62 -6.65 4.33
C VAL A 144 -4.87 -7.53 4.31
N CYS A 145 -4.89 -8.60 3.50
CA CYS A 145 -5.98 -9.56 3.50
C CYS A 145 -6.17 -10.19 4.89
N THR A 146 -5.08 -10.58 5.54
CA THR A 146 -5.11 -11.12 6.90
C THR A 146 -5.67 -10.10 7.90
N ALA A 147 -5.20 -8.85 7.85
CA ALA A 147 -5.68 -7.79 8.75
C ALA A 147 -7.18 -7.50 8.55
N ILE A 148 -7.67 -7.51 7.31
CA ILE A 148 -9.10 -7.34 7.01
C ILE A 148 -9.90 -8.50 7.59
N ARG A 149 -9.45 -9.75 7.44
CA ARG A 149 -10.14 -10.91 7.99
C ARG A 149 -10.19 -10.93 9.52
N GLU A 150 -9.12 -10.48 10.16
CA GLU A 150 -9.07 -10.36 11.62
C GLU A 150 -9.98 -9.24 12.16
N GLN A 151 -10.10 -8.14 11.42
CA GLN A 151 -10.94 -7.00 11.82
C GLN A 151 -12.42 -7.25 11.52
N PHE A 152 -12.73 -8.05 10.50
CA PHE A 152 -14.09 -8.34 10.02
C PHE A 152 -14.31 -9.85 9.96
N ASP A 153 -14.18 -10.52 11.10
CA ASP A 153 -14.24 -11.97 11.23
C ASP A 153 -15.65 -12.56 10.95
N ASP A 154 -16.68 -11.72 11.03
CA ASP A 154 -18.07 -12.08 10.70
C ASP A 154 -18.37 -12.03 9.18
N LEU A 155 -17.44 -11.53 8.36
CA LEU A 155 -17.62 -11.44 6.91
C LEU A 155 -17.05 -12.67 6.18
N SER A 156 -17.77 -13.09 5.14
CA SER A 156 -17.20 -14.01 4.14
C SER A 156 -16.39 -13.19 3.14
N ILE A 157 -15.09 -13.49 3.03
CA ILE A 157 -14.15 -12.80 2.15
C ILE A 157 -13.53 -13.81 1.20
N SER A 158 -13.84 -13.66 -0.09
CA SER A 158 -13.21 -14.43 -1.17
C SER A 158 -12.26 -13.50 -1.93
N TRP A 159 -10.97 -13.79 -1.88
CA TRP A 159 -9.94 -12.96 -2.50
C TRP A 159 -9.16 -13.78 -3.52
N PHE A 160 -9.41 -13.51 -4.78
CA PHE A 160 -8.67 -14.08 -5.91
C PHE A 160 -7.62 -13.10 -6.41
N TYR A 161 -6.43 -13.59 -6.76
CA TYR A 161 -5.40 -12.80 -7.42
C TYR A 161 -4.85 -13.50 -8.65
N ASP A 162 -4.35 -12.71 -9.61
CA ASP A 162 -3.69 -13.16 -10.83
C ASP A 162 -2.53 -12.23 -11.17
N GLU A 163 -1.31 -12.78 -11.25
CA GLU A 163 -0.10 -12.09 -11.69
C GLU A 163 0.42 -12.76 -12.96
N PRO A 164 -0.01 -12.28 -14.15
CA PRO A 164 0.30 -12.93 -15.42
C PRO A 164 1.79 -12.94 -15.78
N GLY A 165 2.56 -11.96 -15.29
CA GLY A 165 3.99 -11.86 -15.60
C GLY A 165 4.84 -12.96 -14.97
N CYS A 166 4.40 -13.47 -13.81
CA CYS A 166 5.01 -14.62 -13.13
C CYS A 166 4.23 -15.92 -13.34
N GLU A 167 3.11 -15.90 -14.10
CA GLU A 167 2.23 -17.05 -14.33
C GLU A 167 1.69 -17.63 -13.00
N VAL A 168 1.34 -16.77 -12.04
CA VAL A 168 0.83 -17.16 -10.72
C VAL A 168 -0.57 -16.62 -10.54
N ALA A 169 -1.49 -17.47 -10.10
CA ALA A 169 -2.84 -17.11 -9.70
C ALA A 169 -3.31 -17.99 -8.54
N GLY A 170 -4.20 -17.46 -7.70
CA GLY A 170 -4.70 -18.21 -6.56
C GLY A 170 -5.71 -17.45 -5.71
N TYR A 171 -6.01 -18.03 -4.55
CA TYR A 171 -6.81 -17.40 -3.51
C TYR A 171 -5.96 -17.18 -2.28
N LEU A 172 -6.14 -16.01 -1.66
CA LEU A 172 -5.60 -15.69 -0.34
C LEU A 172 -6.47 -16.29 0.75
#